data_123efc0246479a75b06b267bdc152ba8
#
_entry.id   123efc0246479a75b06b267bdc152ba8
#
_cell.length_a   1.000
_cell.length_b   1.000
_cell.length_c   1.000
_cell.angle_alpha   90.00
_cell.angle_beta   90.00
_cell.angle_gamma   90.00
#
_symmetry.space_group_name_H-M   'P 1'
#
loop_
_entity.id
_entity.type
_entity.pdbx_description
1 polymer ?
#
loop_
_entity_poly.entity_id
_entity_poly.type
_entity_poly.pdbx_seq_one_letter_code
_entity_poly.pdbx_strand_id
1 'polypeptide(L)' 'EAFVVENAPMGVRAAVAAGIFTIAVNTGLLPDSALADEGAHLVFDSMQELSEALPILRAHWTLPV' A
#
# COMPACT_ATOMS: atom_id res chain seq x y z
N GLU A 1 -0.35 -7.19 -13.93
CA GLU A 1 0.06 -7.04 -12.55
C GLU A 1 -0.98 -6.34 -11.73
N ALA A 2 -0.98 -6.67 -10.46
CA ALA A 2 -1.94 -6.14 -9.53
C ALA A 2 -1.22 -5.66 -8.29
N PHE A 3 -1.90 -4.84 -7.53
CA PHE A 3 -1.40 -4.45 -6.22
C PHE A 3 -2.50 -4.64 -5.20
N VAL A 4 -2.09 -4.66 -3.94
CA VAL A 4 -3.00 -4.83 -2.81
C VAL A 4 -2.93 -3.57 -1.94
N VAL A 5 -4.07 -3.16 -1.40
CA VAL A 5 -4.15 -2.05 -0.45
C VAL A 5 -4.53 -2.64 0.90
N GLU A 6 -3.70 -2.38 1.92
CA GLU A 6 -3.90 -2.90 3.27
C GLU A 6 -3.77 -1.79 4.29
N ASN A 7 -4.47 -1.95 5.41
CA ASN A 7 -4.42 -0.97 6.49
C ASN A 7 -3.93 -1.56 7.81
N ALA A 8 -3.46 -2.78 7.82
CA ALA A 8 -2.98 -3.43 9.03
C ALA A 8 -1.63 -4.10 8.77
N PRO A 9 -0.73 -4.11 9.76
CA PRO A 9 0.59 -4.73 9.57
C PRO A 9 0.54 -6.20 9.17
N MET A 10 -0.39 -6.96 9.73
CA MET A 10 -0.50 -8.38 9.37
C MET A 10 -0.90 -8.57 7.92
N GLY A 11 -1.81 -7.73 7.42
CA GLY A 11 -2.21 -7.79 6.02
C GLY A 11 -1.08 -7.41 5.09
N VAL A 12 -0.29 -6.39 5.48
CA VAL A 12 0.89 -5.99 4.73
C VAL A 12 1.88 -7.15 4.67
N ARG A 13 2.15 -7.78 5.81
CA ARG A 13 3.10 -8.90 5.88
C ARG A 13 2.66 -10.04 4.97
N ALA A 14 1.38 -10.37 5.00
CA ALA A 14 0.86 -11.47 4.19
C ALA A 14 0.99 -11.18 2.70
N ALA A 15 0.66 -9.96 2.29
CA ALA A 15 0.75 -9.57 0.88
C ALA A 15 2.20 -9.56 0.40
N VAL A 16 3.10 -9.02 1.20
CA VAL A 16 4.53 -8.98 0.87
C VAL A 16 5.08 -10.38 0.76
N ALA A 17 4.69 -11.27 1.69
CA ALA A 17 5.15 -12.65 1.65
C ALA A 17 4.66 -13.38 0.40
N ALA A 18 3.54 -12.97 -0.13
CA ALA A 18 3.00 -13.54 -1.37
C ALA A 18 3.65 -12.93 -2.62
N GLY A 19 4.57 -11.98 -2.47
CA GLY A 19 5.23 -11.35 -3.60
C GLY A 19 4.38 -10.32 -4.32
N ILE A 20 3.38 -9.77 -3.65
CA ILE A 20 2.45 -8.80 -4.26
C ILE A 20 2.91 -7.39 -3.91
N PHE A 21 2.87 -6.48 -4.91
CA PHE A 21 3.13 -5.08 -4.63
C PHE A 21 2.08 -4.56 -3.65
N THR A 22 2.53 -4.03 -2.52
CA THR A 22 1.66 -3.74 -1.40
C THR A 22 1.69 -2.26 -1.08
N ILE A 23 0.51 -1.65 -1.05
CA ILE A 23 0.29 -0.27 -0.66
C ILE A 23 -0.40 -0.29 0.68
N ALA A 24 0.18 0.37 1.67
CA ALA A 24 -0.41 0.48 2.99
C ALA A 24 -1.05 1.85 3.16
N VAL A 25 -2.21 1.87 3.80
CA VAL A 25 -2.88 3.11 4.15
C VAL A 25 -2.96 3.15 5.67
N ASN A 26 -2.32 4.15 6.27
CA ASN A 26 -2.32 4.32 7.72
C ASN A 26 -3.58 5.07 8.12
N THR A 27 -4.48 4.39 8.82
CA THR A 27 -5.74 4.98 9.23
C THR A 27 -5.63 5.70 10.59
N GLY A 28 -4.41 5.90 11.08
CA GLY A 28 -4.19 6.87 12.15
C GLY A 28 -3.88 6.30 13.51
N LEU A 29 -3.97 5.00 13.71
CA LEU A 29 -3.74 4.41 15.03
C LEU A 29 -2.31 3.96 15.24
N LEU A 30 -1.53 3.81 14.18
CA LEU A 30 -0.16 3.30 14.25
C LEU A 30 0.79 4.30 13.60
N PRO A 31 2.06 4.29 14.00
CA PRO A 31 3.05 5.06 13.24
C PRO A 31 3.24 4.44 11.85
N ASP A 32 3.61 5.28 10.88
CA ASP A 32 3.85 4.81 9.52
C ASP A 32 4.91 3.71 9.47
N SER A 33 5.88 3.77 10.38
CA SER A 33 6.94 2.77 10.43
C SER A 33 6.40 1.36 10.70
N ALA A 34 5.26 1.25 11.40
CA ALA A 34 4.68 -0.06 11.68
C ALA A 34 4.28 -0.77 10.39
N LEU A 35 3.83 -0.02 9.40
CA LEU A 35 3.43 -0.59 8.11
C LEU A 35 4.63 -0.75 7.18
N ALA A 36 5.53 0.23 7.20
CA ALA A 36 6.74 0.16 6.38
C ALA A 36 7.64 -0.99 6.81
N ASP A 37 7.73 -1.25 8.12
CA ASP A 37 8.58 -2.31 8.66
C ASP A 37 8.10 -3.70 8.24
N GLU A 38 6.83 -3.85 7.87
CA GLU A 38 6.33 -5.12 7.36
C GLU A 38 6.60 -5.28 5.87
N GLY A 39 7.23 -4.31 5.24
CA GLY A 39 7.65 -4.43 3.86
C GLY A 39 6.75 -3.73 2.85
N ALA A 40 5.81 -2.91 3.30
CA ALA A 40 4.95 -2.18 2.37
C ALA A 40 5.82 -1.36 1.40
N HIS A 41 5.46 -1.39 0.14
CA HIS A 41 6.21 -0.68 -0.89
C HIS A 41 5.89 0.81 -0.87
N LEU A 42 4.64 1.16 -0.53
CA LEU A 42 4.22 2.55 -0.37
C LEU A 42 3.33 2.64 0.88
N VAL A 43 3.40 3.77 1.57
CA VAL A 43 2.56 4.03 2.73
C VAL A 43 1.92 5.40 2.56
N PHE A 44 0.61 5.45 2.67
CA PHE A 44 -0.15 6.70 2.59
C PHE A 44 -0.87 6.94 3.92
N ASP A 45 -1.07 8.21 4.26
CA ASP A 45 -1.71 8.58 5.52
C ASP A 45 -3.22 8.43 5.47
N SER A 46 -3.80 8.35 4.28
CA SER A 46 -5.26 8.21 4.15
C SER A 46 -5.63 7.65 2.80
N MET A 47 -6.85 7.14 2.71
CA MET A 47 -7.41 6.69 1.44
C MET A 47 -7.51 7.82 0.44
N GLN A 48 -7.72 9.04 0.93
CA GLN A 48 -7.78 10.20 0.05
C GLN A 48 -6.43 10.43 -0.62
N GLU A 49 -5.33 10.35 0.14
CA GLU A 49 -4.01 10.52 -0.43
C GLU A 49 -3.71 9.43 -1.46
N LEU A 50 -4.09 8.20 -1.16
CA LEU A 50 -3.93 7.12 -2.11
C LEU A 50 -4.71 7.40 -3.39
N SER A 51 -5.96 7.83 -3.25
CA SER A 51 -6.81 8.13 -4.40
C SER A 51 -6.19 9.20 -5.30
N GLU A 52 -5.58 10.21 -4.68
CA GLU A 52 -4.93 11.28 -5.42
C GLU A 52 -3.66 10.81 -6.12
N ALA A 53 -2.99 9.81 -5.55
CA ALA A 53 -1.76 9.27 -6.13
C ALA A 53 -2.02 8.24 -7.23
N LEU A 54 -3.20 7.64 -7.29
CA LEU A 54 -3.47 6.56 -8.23
C LEU A 54 -3.23 6.92 -9.70
N PRO A 55 -3.60 8.11 -10.17
CA PRO A 55 -3.31 8.45 -11.56
C PRO A 55 -1.82 8.45 -11.87
N ILE A 56 -1.00 8.91 -10.92
CA ILE A 56 0.45 8.91 -11.09
C ILE A 56 0.98 7.49 -11.08
N LEU A 57 0.48 6.66 -10.16
CA LEU A 57 0.89 5.26 -10.09
C LEU A 57 0.54 4.53 -11.37
N ARG A 58 -0.65 4.78 -11.93
CA ARG A 58 -1.06 4.15 -13.18
C ARG A 58 -0.22 4.59 -14.36
N ALA A 59 0.34 5.78 -14.31
CA ALA A 59 1.21 6.26 -15.37
C ALA A 59 2.53 5.51 -15.40
N HIS A 60 2.94 4.95 -14.25
CA HIS A 60 4.23 4.25 -14.14
C HIS A 60 4.09 2.73 -14.19
N TRP A 61 2.88 2.22 -14.05
CA TRP A 61 2.64 0.78 -14.07
C TRP A 61 1.55 0.44 -15.06
N THR A 62 1.72 -0.72 -15.68
CA THR A 62 0.65 -1.31 -16.46
C THR A 62 -0.25 -2.07 -15.50
N LEU A 63 -1.27 -1.40 -14.96
CA LEU A 63 -2.20 -2.02 -14.03
C LEU A 63 -3.37 -2.58 -14.80
N PRO A 64 -3.83 -3.80 -14.46
CA PRO A 64 -5.08 -4.30 -15.02
C PRO A 64 -6.23 -3.44 -14.51
N VAL A 65 -7.10 -3.07 -15.41
CA VAL A 65 -8.19 -2.14 -15.08
C VAL A 65 -9.51 -2.87 -15.12
#